data_1241b0f5c35906e34f8345ae620de615
#
_entry.id   1241b0f5c35906e34f8345ae620de615
#
_cell.length_a   1.000
_cell.length_b   1.000
_cell.length_c   1.000
_cell.angle_alpha   90.00
_cell.angle_beta   90.00
_cell.angle_gamma   90.00
#
_symmetry.space_group_name_H-M   'P 1'
#
loop_
_entity.id
_entity.type
_entity.pdbx_description
1 polymer ?
#
loop_
_entity_poly.entity_id
_entity_poly.type
_entity_poly.pdbx_seq_one_letter_code
_entity_poly.pdbx_strand_id
1 'polypeptide(L)'
;MEEKYIAAVDMGSGKIALSVAKISGDDVSIVFYGERPSNGIKNSAVFNPMKAAAPIREIISEAENELKIKILQVIVGLPRCDVFQETAKARADRTDPDENITLEEVENLKAIAQEDYPLSDPGRQVLYGAVAQSFSTDEEIQLVENDIVGVISSSFEGNFKLFIGRKSAVRSIDKIFNDLGIAIARKYFTPAAQAKAVLTEDEMNGGVALVDFGAGATSVTIYQGNILRHYAAIPFGGNAITGDITNECGISPRLAENIKYAFGACMPEKLQTLGEKTIQIEGGEEEGFKQIPVKYLSEIITARVREILDAILYEIQGSGLADNLRNGMVITGGGAKLTNLANYIKEVSGYSVRVGRPRRKVSAEGCKGVFEPSATTLIGMILSAKEDGLAGCVDPAETPVYEDLEGLDVVRSPYAGSEISPAETADSAESESPAASARPAETAVSAGTAQQMIPEDATEGTGANLFPDTEVPKKEPEKGKKENKGHKVGLKMPRFIRVTWDRAMKYVDSATDEMS
;
A
#
# COMPACT_ATOMS: atom_id res chain seq x y z
N MET A 1 27.92 -18.22 2.36
CA MET A 1 27.06 -17.14 2.86
C MET A 1 25.76 -17.80 3.29
N GLU A 2 25.30 -17.49 4.48
CA GLU A 2 24.08 -18.06 5.04
C GLU A 2 22.87 -17.54 4.28
N GLU A 3 22.05 -18.43 3.75
CA GLU A 3 20.82 -18.07 3.05
C GLU A 3 19.76 -17.72 4.09
N LYS A 4 19.11 -16.57 3.92
CA LYS A 4 18.04 -16.09 4.82
C LYS A 4 16.74 -15.95 4.04
N TYR A 5 15.63 -16.30 4.67
CA TYR A 5 14.31 -16.11 4.10
C TYR A 5 13.55 -15.03 4.87
N ILE A 6 12.98 -14.06 4.18
CA ILE A 6 12.14 -13.01 4.76
C ILE A 6 10.74 -13.17 4.20
N ALA A 7 9.76 -13.31 5.09
CA ALA A 7 8.34 -13.39 4.77
C ALA A 7 7.66 -12.07 5.12
N ALA A 8 7.11 -11.38 4.11
CA ALA A 8 6.42 -10.09 4.25
C ALA A 8 4.93 -10.24 3.99
N VAL A 9 4.10 -9.65 4.87
CA VAL A 9 2.63 -9.61 4.72
C VAL A 9 2.16 -8.17 4.59
N ASP A 10 1.48 -7.85 3.49
CA ASP A 10 0.78 -6.57 3.30
C ASP A 10 -0.73 -6.78 3.47
N MET A 11 -1.30 -6.08 4.45
CA MET A 11 -2.72 -6.17 4.80
C MET A 11 -3.49 -4.98 4.21
N GLY A 12 -3.73 -5.03 2.90
CA GLY A 12 -4.47 -4.00 2.17
C GLY A 12 -6.00 -4.15 2.30
N SER A 13 -6.75 -3.08 2.02
CA SER A 13 -8.22 -3.09 2.04
C SER A 13 -8.85 -3.84 0.86
N GLY A 14 -8.13 -4.03 -0.23
CA GLY A 14 -8.62 -4.77 -1.41
C GLY A 14 -8.10 -6.19 -1.47
N LYS A 15 -6.88 -6.38 -1.02
CA LYS A 15 -6.21 -7.69 -1.00
C LYS A 15 -5.25 -7.78 0.18
N ILE A 16 -5.03 -9.00 0.63
CA ILE A 16 -3.91 -9.40 1.49
C ILE A 16 -2.90 -10.09 0.59
N ALA A 17 -1.64 -9.74 0.74
CA ALA A 17 -0.58 -10.32 -0.07
C ALA A 17 0.59 -10.78 0.80
N LEU A 18 1.21 -11.90 0.44
CA LEU A 18 2.40 -12.46 1.06
C LEU A 18 3.49 -12.58 0.00
N SER A 19 4.69 -12.21 0.37
CA SER A 19 5.88 -12.50 -0.43
C SER A 19 6.95 -13.10 0.47
N VAL A 20 7.60 -14.15 -0.02
CA VAL A 20 8.79 -14.75 0.61
C VAL A 20 9.98 -14.47 -0.29
N ALA A 21 11.01 -13.87 0.29
CA ALA A 21 12.26 -13.58 -0.39
C ALA A 21 13.40 -14.40 0.22
N LYS A 22 14.25 -14.95 -0.63
CA LYS A 22 15.53 -15.53 -0.27
C LYS A 22 16.60 -14.44 -0.43
N ILE A 23 17.38 -14.22 0.61
CA ILE A 23 18.47 -13.24 0.63
C ILE A 23 19.78 -14.00 0.72
N SER A 24 20.68 -13.69 -0.21
CA SER A 24 22.03 -14.27 -0.30
C SER A 24 23.04 -13.16 -0.55
N GLY A 25 23.65 -12.64 0.52
CA GLY A 25 24.49 -11.45 0.44
C GLY A 25 23.68 -10.22 -0.03
N ASP A 26 24.07 -9.66 -1.17
CA ASP A 26 23.40 -8.52 -1.78
C ASP A 26 22.20 -8.88 -2.65
N ASP A 27 22.07 -10.13 -3.02
CA ASP A 27 20.99 -10.58 -3.90
C ASP A 27 19.71 -10.85 -3.12
N VAL A 28 18.59 -10.38 -3.68
CA VAL A 28 17.22 -10.61 -3.18
C VAL A 28 16.45 -11.33 -4.26
N SER A 29 16.04 -12.55 -4.00
CA SER A 29 15.21 -13.35 -4.90
C SER A 29 13.85 -13.61 -4.29
N ILE A 30 12.80 -13.18 -4.96
CA ILE A 30 11.41 -13.51 -4.56
C ILE A 30 11.12 -14.94 -5.00
N VAL A 31 10.91 -15.80 -4.03
CA VAL A 31 10.65 -17.23 -4.24
C VAL A 31 9.17 -17.59 -4.11
N PHE A 32 8.37 -16.72 -3.51
CA PHE A 32 6.91 -16.84 -3.44
C PHE A 32 6.25 -15.48 -3.47
N TYR A 33 5.14 -15.38 -4.20
CA TYR A 33 4.25 -14.22 -4.18
C TYR A 33 2.81 -14.69 -4.38
N GLY A 34 1.95 -14.38 -3.44
CA GLY A 34 0.54 -14.74 -3.51
C GLY A 34 -0.36 -13.61 -3.00
N GLU A 35 -1.62 -13.63 -3.44
CA GLU A 35 -2.64 -12.64 -3.09
C GLU A 35 -3.96 -13.34 -2.74
N ARG A 36 -4.68 -12.80 -1.76
CA ARG A 36 -6.04 -13.21 -1.39
C ARG A 36 -6.94 -11.99 -1.28
N PRO A 37 -8.23 -12.09 -1.62
CA PRO A 37 -9.19 -11.03 -1.36
C PRO A 37 -9.17 -10.66 0.13
N SER A 38 -9.15 -9.35 0.42
CA SER A 38 -9.16 -8.86 1.79
C SER A 38 -10.53 -9.04 2.44
N ASN A 39 -10.52 -9.43 3.71
CA ASN A 39 -11.71 -9.47 4.56
C ASN A 39 -11.34 -8.90 5.93
N GLY A 40 -12.25 -8.16 6.57
CA GLY A 40 -11.99 -7.58 7.90
C GLY A 40 -11.03 -6.39 7.92
N ILE A 41 -10.67 -5.81 6.75
CA ILE A 41 -9.78 -4.65 6.63
C ILE A 41 -10.50 -3.54 5.86
N LYS A 42 -10.52 -2.34 6.41
CA LYS A 42 -11.13 -1.15 5.80
C LYS A 42 -10.21 0.05 6.00
N ASN A 43 -10.05 0.91 4.98
CA ASN A 43 -9.19 2.08 5.03
C ASN A 43 -7.78 1.79 5.58
N SER A 44 -7.19 0.67 5.12
CA SER A 44 -5.87 0.17 5.55
C SER A 44 -5.76 -0.21 7.04
N ALA A 45 -6.87 -0.29 7.78
CA ALA A 45 -6.89 -0.71 9.18
C ALA A 45 -7.71 -2.00 9.35
N VAL A 46 -7.24 -2.88 10.24
CA VAL A 46 -7.96 -4.11 10.60
C VAL A 46 -9.08 -3.75 11.56
N PHE A 47 -10.34 -3.90 11.13
CA PHE A 47 -11.51 -3.71 11.98
C PHE A 47 -12.07 -5.04 12.53
N ASN A 48 -11.80 -6.16 11.86
CA ASN A 48 -12.18 -7.49 12.31
C ASN A 48 -11.03 -8.48 12.18
N PRO A 49 -10.24 -8.70 13.23
CA PRO A 49 -9.07 -9.59 13.20
C PRO A 49 -9.41 -11.02 12.80
N MET A 50 -10.53 -11.59 13.28
CA MET A 50 -10.93 -12.96 12.95
C MET A 50 -11.18 -13.14 11.44
N LYS A 51 -11.83 -12.15 10.79
CA LYS A 51 -12.07 -12.21 9.35
C LYS A 51 -10.79 -12.02 8.55
N ALA A 52 -9.85 -11.23 9.04
CA ALA A 52 -8.57 -11.00 8.39
C ALA A 52 -7.59 -12.19 8.55
N ALA A 53 -7.70 -12.94 9.64
CA ALA A 53 -6.83 -14.09 9.89
C ALA A 53 -7.00 -15.24 8.88
N ALA A 54 -8.23 -15.47 8.38
CA ALA A 54 -8.50 -16.59 7.45
C ALA A 54 -7.68 -16.50 6.14
N PRO A 55 -7.77 -15.41 5.34
CA PRO A 55 -6.99 -15.30 4.12
C PRO A 55 -5.47 -15.23 4.37
N ILE A 56 -5.03 -14.75 5.54
CA ILE A 56 -3.60 -14.75 5.92
C ILE A 56 -3.14 -16.19 6.16
N ARG A 57 -3.91 -16.99 6.89
CA ARG A 57 -3.60 -18.41 7.12
C ARG A 57 -3.51 -19.18 5.80
N GLU A 58 -4.49 -19.00 4.92
CA GLU A 58 -4.52 -19.68 3.62
C GLU A 58 -3.27 -19.41 2.80
N ILE A 59 -2.88 -18.13 2.67
CA ILE A 59 -1.74 -17.75 1.84
C ILE A 59 -0.40 -18.17 2.46
N ILE A 60 -0.29 -18.18 3.80
CA ILE A 60 0.91 -18.69 4.49
C ILE A 60 1.02 -20.20 4.29
N SER A 61 -0.08 -20.94 4.46
CA SER A 61 -0.07 -22.39 4.23
C SER A 61 0.27 -22.75 2.78
N GLU A 62 -0.17 -21.96 1.81
CA GLU A 62 0.21 -22.13 0.41
C GLU A 62 1.72 -21.94 0.21
N ALA A 63 2.30 -20.86 0.75
CA ALA A 63 3.72 -20.58 0.67
C ALA A 63 4.56 -21.69 1.35
N GLU A 64 4.15 -22.14 2.54
CA GLU A 64 4.82 -23.24 3.26
C GLU A 64 4.80 -24.54 2.46
N ASN A 65 3.65 -24.88 1.85
CA ASN A 65 3.51 -26.09 1.03
C ASN A 65 4.32 -26.02 -0.27
N GLU A 66 4.35 -24.87 -0.94
CA GLU A 66 5.08 -24.69 -2.19
C GLU A 66 6.60 -24.70 -1.97
N LEU A 67 7.06 -23.96 -0.95
CA LEU A 67 8.49 -23.81 -0.67
C LEU A 67 9.07 -24.92 0.22
N LYS A 68 8.22 -25.77 0.81
CA LYS A 68 8.62 -26.79 1.80
C LYS A 68 9.39 -26.21 2.99
N ILE A 69 8.94 -25.07 3.48
CA ILE A 69 9.50 -24.36 4.62
C ILE A 69 8.40 -24.12 5.66
N LYS A 70 8.80 -23.80 6.90
CA LYS A 70 7.89 -23.35 7.94
C LYS A 70 8.13 -21.87 8.22
N ILE A 71 7.09 -21.04 8.12
CA ILE A 71 7.13 -19.63 8.44
C ILE A 71 6.86 -19.45 9.93
N LEU A 72 7.89 -19.12 10.70
CA LEU A 72 7.81 -18.92 12.15
C LEU A 72 7.53 -17.46 12.51
N GLN A 73 7.97 -16.54 11.68
CA GLN A 73 7.76 -15.12 11.88
C GLN A 73 7.61 -14.39 10.53
N VAL A 74 7.02 -13.20 10.60
CA VAL A 74 6.78 -12.36 9.43
C VAL A 74 7.13 -10.91 9.72
N ILE A 75 7.41 -10.14 8.66
CA ILE A 75 7.37 -8.68 8.73
C ILE A 75 6.02 -8.20 8.21
N VAL A 76 5.49 -7.13 8.81
CA VAL A 76 4.18 -6.60 8.48
C VAL A 76 4.19 -5.09 8.27
N GLY A 77 3.29 -4.61 7.42
CA GLY A 77 3.07 -3.19 7.21
C GLY A 77 2.13 -2.59 8.25
N LEU A 78 2.48 -1.40 8.74
CA LEU A 78 1.61 -0.59 9.60
C LEU A 78 0.50 0.07 8.77
N PRO A 79 -0.68 0.34 9.37
CA PRO A 79 -1.77 1.03 8.70
C PRO A 79 -1.36 2.42 8.18
N ARG A 80 -1.94 2.82 7.05
CA ARG A 80 -1.59 4.08 6.37
C ARG A 80 -2.49 5.24 6.76
N CYS A 81 -3.76 4.97 7.09
CA CYS A 81 -4.70 6.01 7.53
C CYS A 81 -4.52 6.35 8.99
N ASP A 82 -5.01 7.53 9.36
CA ASP A 82 -4.98 8.05 10.73
C ASP A 82 -3.55 8.14 11.30
N VAL A 83 -2.61 8.56 10.45
CA VAL A 83 -1.24 8.82 10.83
C VAL A 83 -1.01 10.33 10.88
N PHE A 84 -0.64 10.82 12.03
CA PHE A 84 -0.31 12.23 12.26
C PHE A 84 1.20 12.41 12.15
N GLN A 85 1.61 13.60 11.74
CA GLN A 85 3.00 14.00 11.69
C GLN A 85 3.26 15.09 12.71
N GLU A 86 4.27 14.88 13.53
CA GLU A 86 4.73 15.85 14.53
C GLU A 86 6.24 16.05 14.39
N THR A 87 6.73 17.13 14.96
CA THR A 87 8.17 17.43 14.97
C THR A 87 8.70 17.32 16.39
N ALA A 88 9.75 16.53 16.56
CA ALA A 88 10.49 16.43 17.80
C ALA A 88 11.91 16.97 17.61
N LYS A 89 12.47 17.48 18.69
CA LYS A 89 13.87 17.88 18.77
C LYS A 89 14.53 17.11 19.90
N ALA A 90 15.74 16.70 19.68
CA ALA A 90 16.59 16.13 20.71
C ALA A 90 17.99 16.72 20.60
N ARG A 91 18.66 16.86 21.74
CA ARG A 91 20.04 17.36 21.84
C ARG A 91 20.85 16.34 22.62
N ALA A 92 22.06 16.10 22.16
CA ALA A 92 23.07 15.34 22.88
C ALA A 92 24.29 16.23 23.16
N ASP A 93 24.69 16.28 24.42
CA ASP A 93 25.98 16.83 24.83
C ASP A 93 26.98 15.67 24.87
N ARG A 94 28.12 15.81 24.22
CA ARG A 94 29.08 14.73 24.00
C ARG A 94 30.16 14.72 25.08
N THR A 95 30.53 13.51 25.50
CA THR A 95 31.57 13.32 26.52
C THR A 95 32.96 13.64 25.94
N ASP A 96 33.16 13.28 24.66
CA ASP A 96 34.41 13.45 23.93
C ASP A 96 34.22 14.42 22.76
N PRO A 97 34.36 15.74 22.99
CA PRO A 97 34.07 16.77 22.00
C PRO A 97 35.03 16.77 20.81
N ASP A 98 36.21 16.18 20.97
CA ASP A 98 37.26 16.10 19.92
C ASP A 98 37.12 14.88 18.99
N GLU A 99 36.20 13.95 19.30
CA GLU A 99 35.94 12.80 18.44
C GLU A 99 34.85 13.13 17.40
N ASN A 100 34.85 12.38 16.30
CA ASN A 100 33.84 12.50 15.26
C ASN A 100 32.48 11.98 15.74
N ILE A 101 31.39 12.67 15.37
CA ILE A 101 30.02 12.17 15.57
C ILE A 101 29.85 10.86 14.80
N THR A 102 29.35 9.84 15.48
CA THR A 102 29.14 8.51 14.91
C THR A 102 27.68 8.30 14.49
N LEU A 103 27.46 7.33 13.60
CA LEU A 103 26.10 6.92 13.22
C LEU A 103 25.30 6.40 14.43
N GLU A 104 25.97 5.73 15.37
CA GLU A 104 25.36 5.22 16.59
C GLU A 104 24.85 6.37 17.49
N GLU A 105 25.60 7.46 17.62
CA GLU A 105 25.14 8.65 18.35
C GLU A 105 23.93 9.30 17.68
N VAL A 106 23.87 9.33 16.35
CA VAL A 106 22.73 9.86 15.59
C VAL A 106 21.49 8.98 15.79
N GLU A 107 21.63 7.66 15.71
CA GLU A 107 20.51 6.74 15.98
C GLU A 107 20.06 6.78 17.44
N ASN A 108 20.96 6.93 18.40
CA ASN A 108 20.63 7.13 19.81
C ASN A 108 19.87 8.44 20.02
N LEU A 109 20.28 9.53 19.36
CA LEU A 109 19.57 10.81 19.44
C LEU A 109 18.15 10.70 18.89
N LYS A 110 17.98 9.95 17.81
CA LYS A 110 16.67 9.66 17.23
C LYS A 110 15.79 8.81 18.16
N ALA A 111 16.38 7.85 18.87
CA ALA A 111 15.67 7.04 19.87
C ALA A 111 15.21 7.94 21.04
N ILE A 112 16.08 8.81 21.55
CA ILE A 112 15.75 9.80 22.60
C ILE A 112 14.59 10.68 22.13
N ALA A 113 14.64 11.21 20.90
CA ALA A 113 13.57 12.04 20.35
C ALA A 113 12.21 11.33 20.29
N GLN A 114 12.22 10.00 20.10
CA GLN A 114 11.01 9.18 20.09
C GLN A 114 10.49 8.87 21.50
N GLU A 115 11.38 8.54 22.42
CA GLU A 115 11.05 8.17 23.80
C GLU A 115 10.56 9.36 24.62
N ASP A 116 11.20 10.52 24.47
CA ASP A 116 10.89 11.74 25.20
C ASP A 116 9.68 12.50 24.64
N TYR A 117 9.19 12.12 23.44
CA TYR A 117 8.08 12.83 22.83
C TYR A 117 6.76 12.60 23.60
N PRO A 118 6.14 13.68 24.13
CA PRO A 118 4.91 13.57 24.91
C PRO A 118 3.72 13.31 23.98
N LEU A 119 3.31 12.04 23.84
CA LEU A 119 2.09 11.70 23.12
C LEU A 119 0.88 12.36 23.80
N SER A 120 0.00 12.97 23.00
CA SER A 120 -1.23 13.62 23.49
C SER A 120 -2.17 12.62 24.19
N ASP A 121 -2.21 11.38 23.72
CA ASP A 121 -2.96 10.28 24.31
C ASP A 121 -2.16 8.96 24.21
N PRO A 122 -1.29 8.65 25.20
CA PRO A 122 -0.50 7.41 25.18
C PRO A 122 -1.35 6.13 25.24
N GLY A 123 -2.63 6.24 25.64
CA GLY A 123 -3.60 5.14 25.65
C GLY A 123 -4.05 4.73 24.25
N ARG A 124 -4.19 5.70 23.35
CA ARG A 124 -4.70 5.53 21.99
C ARG A 124 -3.67 5.66 20.89
N GLN A 125 -2.56 6.37 21.15
CA GLN A 125 -1.51 6.67 20.18
C GLN A 125 -0.28 5.79 20.36
N VAL A 126 0.45 5.58 19.27
CA VAL A 126 1.74 4.91 19.25
C VAL A 126 2.61 5.46 18.13
N LEU A 127 3.91 5.56 18.36
CA LEU A 127 4.87 5.95 17.33
C LEU A 127 5.04 4.81 16.31
N TYR A 128 4.95 5.18 15.02
CA TYR A 128 5.23 4.29 13.90
C TYR A 128 6.69 4.40 13.44
N GLY A 129 7.35 5.50 13.78
CA GLY A 129 8.74 5.76 13.47
C GLY A 129 9.08 7.23 13.45
N ALA A 130 10.37 7.52 13.29
CA ALA A 130 10.92 8.86 13.15
C ALA A 130 11.82 8.94 11.92
N VAL A 131 11.87 10.11 11.30
CA VAL A 131 12.77 10.42 10.18
C VAL A 131 13.51 11.70 10.49
N ALA A 132 14.83 11.63 10.49
CA ALA A 132 15.69 12.79 10.66
C ALA A 132 15.43 13.82 9.53
N GLN A 133 15.28 15.07 9.92
CA GLN A 133 15.02 16.18 8.99
C GLN A 133 16.24 17.07 8.81
N SER A 134 16.92 17.39 9.89
CA SER A 134 18.15 18.19 9.91
C SER A 134 18.85 18.04 11.24
N PHE A 135 20.14 18.31 11.22
CA PHE A 135 20.97 18.39 12.41
C PHE A 135 21.65 19.76 12.47
N SER A 136 22.04 20.17 13.66
CA SER A 136 22.87 21.34 13.88
C SER A 136 23.91 21.02 14.95
N THR A 137 25.10 21.58 14.78
CA THR A 137 26.20 21.57 15.76
C THR A 137 26.34 22.94 16.39
N ASP A 138 27.34 23.13 17.24
CA ASP A 138 27.65 24.42 17.82
C ASP A 138 28.09 25.46 16.79
N GLU A 139 28.62 25.01 15.63
CA GLU A 139 29.18 25.87 14.60
C GLU A 139 28.36 25.89 13.30
N GLU A 140 27.61 24.84 12.98
CA GLU A 140 26.90 24.70 11.71
C GLU A 140 25.42 24.32 11.86
N ILE A 141 24.57 24.95 11.06
CA ILE A 141 23.13 24.82 11.12
C ILE A 141 22.63 24.11 9.85
N GLN A 142 21.72 23.14 10.00
CA GLN A 142 21.00 22.44 8.93
C GLN A 142 21.83 21.43 8.11
N LEU A 143 22.61 20.62 8.78
CA LEU A 143 23.22 19.44 8.20
C LEU A 143 22.18 18.31 8.01
N VAL A 144 22.39 17.43 7.05
CA VAL A 144 21.63 16.17 6.91
C VAL A 144 22.36 15.02 7.59
N GLU A 145 21.69 13.88 7.75
CA GLU A 145 22.21 12.72 8.47
C GLU A 145 23.59 12.25 7.94
N ASN A 146 23.74 12.24 6.62
CA ASN A 146 25.02 11.86 6.00
C ASN A 146 26.14 12.85 6.24
N ASP A 147 25.81 14.13 6.46
CA ASP A 147 26.80 15.20 6.61
C ASP A 147 27.18 15.41 8.08
N ILE A 148 26.29 15.07 9.03
CA ILE A 148 26.57 15.20 10.47
C ILE A 148 27.53 14.11 10.96
N VAL A 149 27.47 12.91 10.38
CA VAL A 149 28.39 11.82 10.71
C VAL A 149 29.81 12.19 10.27
N GLY A 150 30.76 12.15 11.21
CA GLY A 150 32.14 12.55 10.96
C GLY A 150 32.48 13.99 11.32
N VAL A 151 31.49 14.81 11.70
CA VAL A 151 31.71 16.18 12.22
C VAL A 151 32.21 16.12 13.66
N ILE A 152 33.09 17.05 14.02
CA ILE A 152 33.57 17.25 15.40
C ILE A 152 32.74 18.35 16.04
N SER A 153 32.14 18.08 17.19
CA SER A 153 31.37 19.08 17.96
C SER A 153 31.21 18.65 19.40
N SER A 154 31.07 19.58 20.31
CA SER A 154 30.82 19.31 21.72
C SER A 154 29.37 18.89 21.99
N SER A 155 28.46 19.32 21.14
CA SER A 155 27.06 18.94 21.20
C SER A 155 26.41 18.98 19.81
N PHE A 156 25.33 18.27 19.62
CA PHE A 156 24.53 18.35 18.40
C PHE A 156 23.04 18.20 18.70
N GLU A 157 22.20 18.85 17.90
CA GLU A 157 20.74 18.81 17.98
C GLU A 157 20.19 18.21 16.68
N GLY A 158 19.23 17.29 16.81
CA GLY A 158 18.50 16.73 15.68
C GLY A 158 17.04 17.18 15.68
N ASN A 159 16.53 17.51 14.49
CA ASN A 159 15.11 17.70 14.24
C ASN A 159 14.57 16.45 13.57
N PHE A 160 13.53 15.86 14.14
CA PHE A 160 12.94 14.62 13.67
C PHE A 160 11.46 14.81 13.34
N LYS A 161 11.01 14.22 12.26
CA LYS A 161 9.59 14.08 11.95
C LYS A 161 9.11 12.73 12.48
N LEU A 162 8.16 12.78 13.38
CA LEU A 162 7.54 11.62 14.01
C LEU A 162 6.25 11.26 13.26
N PHE A 163 6.00 9.98 13.09
CA PHE A 163 4.75 9.45 12.56
C PHE A 163 4.02 8.72 13.67
N ILE A 164 2.83 9.22 14.02
CA ILE A 164 2.04 8.76 15.15
C ILE A 164 0.75 8.16 14.62
N GLY A 165 0.50 6.90 14.95
CA GLY A 165 -0.69 6.18 14.53
C GLY A 165 -1.54 5.68 15.69
N ARG A 166 -2.63 4.96 15.37
CA ARG A 166 -3.55 4.40 16.36
C ARG A 166 -3.01 3.12 16.98
N LYS A 167 -2.93 3.08 18.31
CA LYS A 167 -2.50 1.89 19.08
C LYS A 167 -3.45 0.69 18.89
N SER A 168 -4.76 0.96 18.74
CA SER A 168 -5.76 -0.08 18.48
C SER A 168 -5.52 -0.81 17.17
N ALA A 169 -5.12 -0.09 16.12
CA ALA A 169 -4.83 -0.67 14.82
C ALA A 169 -3.61 -1.61 14.87
N VAL A 170 -2.56 -1.24 15.62
CA VAL A 170 -1.40 -2.11 15.85
C VAL A 170 -1.79 -3.33 16.67
N ARG A 171 -2.58 -3.18 17.74
CA ARG A 171 -3.07 -4.30 18.54
C ARG A 171 -3.89 -5.31 17.72
N SER A 172 -4.69 -4.82 16.75
CA SER A 172 -5.47 -5.70 15.87
C SER A 172 -4.56 -6.56 14.98
N ILE A 173 -3.43 -5.99 14.53
CA ILE A 173 -2.41 -6.74 13.78
C ILE A 173 -1.75 -7.78 14.69
N ASP A 174 -1.31 -7.38 15.88
CA ASP A 174 -0.70 -8.29 16.85
C ASP A 174 -1.62 -9.46 17.18
N LYS A 175 -2.91 -9.18 17.39
CA LYS A 175 -3.90 -10.21 17.66
C LYS A 175 -4.01 -11.24 16.54
N ILE A 176 -4.02 -10.81 15.26
CA ILE A 176 -4.09 -11.73 14.13
C ILE A 176 -2.93 -12.74 14.18
N PHE A 177 -1.70 -12.24 14.28
CA PHE A 177 -0.52 -13.11 14.21
C PHE A 177 -0.33 -13.94 15.48
N ASN A 178 -0.71 -13.41 16.65
CA ASN A 178 -0.76 -14.19 17.88
C ASN A 178 -1.78 -15.34 17.79
N ASP A 179 -2.98 -15.10 17.25
CA ASP A 179 -4.00 -16.14 17.04
C ASP A 179 -3.58 -17.18 15.98
N LEU A 180 -2.67 -16.81 15.06
CA LEU A 180 -2.08 -17.71 14.07
C LEU A 180 -0.85 -18.47 14.61
N GLY A 181 -0.33 -18.10 15.78
CA GLY A 181 0.91 -18.67 16.34
C GLY A 181 2.18 -18.26 15.58
N ILE A 182 2.15 -17.12 14.89
CA ILE A 182 3.26 -16.60 14.07
C ILE A 182 3.78 -15.33 14.73
N ALA A 183 5.09 -15.23 14.93
CA ALA A 183 5.71 -14.04 15.51
C ALA A 183 5.77 -12.90 14.48
N ILE A 184 5.70 -11.66 14.94
CA ILE A 184 6.01 -10.48 14.10
C ILE A 184 7.46 -10.08 14.38
N ALA A 185 8.34 -10.29 13.40
CA ALA A 185 9.74 -9.92 13.50
C ALA A 185 9.93 -8.41 13.51
N ARG A 186 9.18 -7.71 12.63
CA ARG A 186 9.21 -6.24 12.54
C ARG A 186 7.95 -5.68 11.90
N LYS A 187 7.59 -4.47 12.32
CA LYS A 187 6.49 -3.67 11.74
C LYS A 187 7.10 -2.48 11.00
N TYR A 188 6.71 -2.30 9.75
CA TYR A 188 7.25 -1.22 8.92
C TYR A 188 6.23 -0.12 8.66
N PHE A 189 6.66 1.13 8.71
CA PHE A 189 5.91 2.25 8.16
C PHE A 189 5.91 2.14 6.63
N THR A 190 4.81 1.64 6.09
CA THR A 190 4.70 1.20 4.69
C THR A 190 5.05 2.27 3.65
N PRO A 191 4.74 3.59 3.85
CA PRO A 191 5.10 4.61 2.87
C PRO A 191 6.61 4.77 2.69
N ALA A 192 7.37 4.71 3.78
CA ALA A 192 8.84 4.79 3.71
C ALA A 192 9.44 3.54 3.06
N ALA A 193 8.93 2.35 3.42
CA ALA A 193 9.36 1.10 2.80
C ALA A 193 9.05 1.07 1.29
N GLN A 194 7.85 1.49 0.88
CA GLN A 194 7.43 1.50 -0.51
C GLN A 194 8.32 2.38 -1.40
N ALA A 195 8.77 3.53 -0.88
CA ALA A 195 9.67 4.42 -1.59
C ALA A 195 10.97 3.71 -2.02
N LYS A 196 11.53 2.85 -1.17
CA LYS A 196 12.74 2.05 -1.47
C LYS A 196 12.58 1.12 -2.68
N ALA A 197 11.37 0.59 -2.89
CA ALA A 197 11.08 -0.26 -4.04
C ALA A 197 10.89 0.52 -5.34
N VAL A 198 10.43 1.78 -5.27
CA VAL A 198 9.88 2.51 -6.43
C VAL A 198 10.73 3.68 -6.85
N LEU A 199 11.23 4.49 -5.91
CA LEU A 199 11.94 5.73 -6.21
C LEU A 199 13.43 5.50 -6.45
N THR A 200 14.02 6.35 -7.27
CA THR A 200 15.48 6.46 -7.39
C THR A 200 16.01 7.48 -6.38
N GLU A 201 17.30 7.43 -6.07
CA GLU A 201 17.96 8.43 -5.24
C GLU A 201 17.88 9.83 -5.86
N ASP A 202 18.05 9.92 -7.18
CA ASP A 202 17.91 11.19 -7.92
C ASP A 202 16.50 11.78 -7.80
N GLU A 203 15.46 10.93 -7.86
CA GLU A 203 14.07 11.37 -7.67
C GLU A 203 13.84 11.88 -6.25
N MET A 204 14.32 11.14 -5.25
CA MET A 204 14.18 11.52 -3.83
C MET A 204 14.99 12.78 -3.52
N ASN A 205 16.18 12.91 -4.09
CA ASN A 205 17.03 14.09 -3.91
C ASN A 205 16.42 15.34 -4.59
N GLY A 206 16.01 15.20 -5.85
CA GLY A 206 15.49 16.32 -6.65
C GLY A 206 14.08 16.78 -6.28
N GLY A 207 13.36 16.01 -5.46
CA GLY A 207 11.98 16.27 -5.05
C GLY A 207 10.95 15.53 -5.89
N VAL A 208 10.17 14.65 -5.23
CA VAL A 208 9.15 13.80 -5.85
C VAL A 208 8.00 13.53 -4.88
N ALA A 209 6.78 13.45 -5.40
CA ALA A 209 5.62 12.95 -4.68
C ALA A 209 5.34 11.51 -5.10
N LEU A 210 5.47 10.55 -4.18
CA LEU A 210 5.03 9.17 -4.36
C LEU A 210 3.57 9.07 -3.92
N VAL A 211 2.69 8.70 -4.84
CA VAL A 211 1.25 8.57 -4.61
C VAL A 211 0.84 7.11 -4.77
N ASP A 212 0.39 6.49 -3.68
CA ASP A 212 -0.10 5.13 -3.68
C ASP A 212 -1.63 5.10 -3.74
N PHE A 213 -2.17 4.76 -4.90
CA PHE A 213 -3.60 4.54 -5.11
C PHE A 213 -4.01 3.14 -4.64
N GLY A 214 -4.32 3.01 -3.36
CA GLY A 214 -4.83 1.78 -2.77
C GLY A 214 -6.33 1.54 -3.04
N ALA A 215 -6.86 0.44 -2.51
CA ALA A 215 -8.29 0.16 -2.61
C ALA A 215 -9.12 1.00 -1.63
N GLY A 216 -8.73 1.07 -0.35
CA GLY A 216 -9.46 1.80 0.67
C GLY A 216 -8.95 3.21 0.94
N ALA A 217 -7.71 3.49 0.57
CA ALA A 217 -7.06 4.78 0.81
C ALA A 217 -6.03 5.09 -0.26
N THR A 218 -5.76 6.37 -0.45
CA THR A 218 -4.65 6.88 -1.26
C THR A 218 -3.69 7.62 -0.35
N SER A 219 -2.39 7.35 -0.45
CA SER A 219 -1.39 8.07 0.35
C SER A 219 -0.45 8.88 -0.54
N VAL A 220 0.02 10.01 0.02
CA VAL A 220 0.99 10.91 -0.60
C VAL A 220 2.21 10.97 0.30
N THR A 221 3.37 10.69 -0.26
CA THR A 221 4.66 10.74 0.43
C THR A 221 5.60 11.63 -0.36
N ILE A 222 6.09 12.71 0.23
CA ILE A 222 6.96 13.68 -0.47
C ILE A 222 8.40 13.52 0.03
N TYR A 223 9.30 13.32 -0.90
CA TYR A 223 10.74 13.28 -0.70
C TYR A 223 11.40 14.51 -1.30
N GLN A 224 12.41 15.03 -0.60
CA GLN A 224 13.33 16.07 -1.07
C GLN A 224 14.65 15.96 -0.31
N GLY A 225 15.77 16.03 -1.01
CA GLY A 225 17.10 15.86 -0.40
C GLY A 225 17.28 14.46 0.19
N ASN A 226 16.73 13.43 -0.44
CA ASN A 226 16.66 12.04 0.04
C ASN A 226 15.92 11.83 1.38
N ILE A 227 15.23 12.84 1.88
CA ILE A 227 14.53 12.81 3.16
C ILE A 227 13.02 12.81 2.93
N LEU A 228 12.29 11.98 3.66
CA LEU A 228 10.84 12.01 3.72
C LEU A 228 10.39 13.27 4.45
N ARG A 229 9.85 14.23 3.70
CA ARG A 229 9.47 15.56 4.20
C ARG A 229 8.02 15.68 4.59
N HIS A 230 7.13 14.96 3.91
CA HIS A 230 5.69 15.02 4.17
C HIS A 230 5.01 13.69 3.86
N TYR A 231 3.99 13.39 4.66
CA TYR A 231 3.13 12.24 4.46
C TYR A 231 1.67 12.63 4.72
N ALA A 232 0.76 12.18 3.87
CA ALA A 232 -0.67 12.30 4.10
C ALA A 232 -1.40 11.07 3.57
N ALA A 233 -2.54 10.73 4.18
CA ALA A 233 -3.40 9.67 3.74
C ALA A 233 -4.82 10.18 3.53
N ILE A 234 -5.37 9.90 2.37
CA ILE A 234 -6.72 10.26 1.92
C ILE A 234 -7.57 9.01 2.06
N PRO A 235 -8.68 9.01 2.85
CA PRO A 235 -9.48 7.82 3.11
C PRO A 235 -10.40 7.44 1.94
N PHE A 236 -9.94 7.66 0.71
CA PHE A 236 -10.57 7.29 -0.54
C PHE A 236 -9.59 6.58 -1.46
N GLY A 237 -10.08 5.58 -2.18
CA GLY A 237 -9.29 4.82 -3.14
C GLY A 237 -10.20 4.08 -4.13
N GLY A 238 -9.73 2.96 -4.66
CA GLY A 238 -10.44 2.16 -5.66
C GLY A 238 -11.84 1.70 -5.23
N ASN A 239 -12.07 1.49 -3.92
CA ASN A 239 -13.39 1.10 -3.40
C ASN A 239 -14.43 2.23 -3.52
N ALA A 240 -14.00 3.49 -3.43
CA ALA A 240 -14.90 4.62 -3.66
C ALA A 240 -15.38 4.65 -5.12
N ILE A 241 -14.46 4.40 -6.07
CA ILE A 241 -14.80 4.27 -7.49
C ILE A 241 -15.80 3.12 -7.71
N THR A 242 -15.56 1.96 -7.07
CA THR A 242 -16.47 0.81 -7.15
C THR A 242 -17.85 1.15 -6.58
N GLY A 243 -17.89 1.88 -5.47
CA GLY A 243 -19.13 2.37 -4.88
C GLY A 243 -19.94 3.27 -5.82
N ASP A 244 -19.28 4.20 -6.51
CA ASP A 244 -19.94 5.07 -7.49
C ASP A 244 -20.48 4.26 -8.69
N ILE A 245 -19.69 3.33 -9.22
CA ILE A 245 -20.14 2.45 -10.30
C ILE A 245 -21.35 1.60 -9.83
N THR A 246 -21.31 1.09 -8.60
CA THR A 246 -22.42 0.34 -8.01
C THR A 246 -23.69 1.16 -8.00
N ASN A 247 -23.61 2.40 -7.51
CA ASN A 247 -24.76 3.29 -7.35
C ASN A 247 -25.29 3.80 -8.70
N GLU A 248 -24.42 4.32 -9.55
CA GLU A 248 -24.78 4.91 -10.85
C GLU A 248 -25.28 3.85 -11.84
N CYS A 249 -24.63 2.69 -11.84
CA CYS A 249 -25.04 1.60 -12.72
C CYS A 249 -26.08 0.67 -12.10
N GLY A 250 -26.42 0.78 -10.81
CA GLY A 250 -27.38 -0.08 -10.10
C GLY A 250 -27.03 -1.56 -10.23
N ILE A 251 -25.77 -1.93 -9.97
CA ILE A 251 -25.23 -3.29 -10.06
C ILE A 251 -24.58 -3.70 -8.74
N SER A 252 -24.34 -5.00 -8.56
CA SER A 252 -23.69 -5.47 -7.33
C SER A 252 -22.24 -4.94 -7.20
N PRO A 253 -21.72 -4.71 -5.97
CA PRO A 253 -20.35 -4.24 -5.77
C PRO A 253 -19.29 -5.17 -6.39
N ARG A 254 -19.54 -6.48 -6.36
CA ARG A 254 -18.64 -7.48 -6.98
C ARG A 254 -18.58 -7.30 -8.49
N LEU A 255 -19.71 -7.09 -9.13
CA LEU A 255 -19.78 -6.87 -10.58
C LEU A 255 -19.17 -5.52 -10.95
N ALA A 256 -19.43 -4.46 -10.18
CA ALA A 256 -18.83 -3.14 -10.35
C ALA A 256 -17.29 -3.21 -10.28
N GLU A 257 -16.74 -3.97 -9.32
CA GLU A 257 -15.29 -4.17 -9.21
C GLU A 257 -14.72 -4.90 -10.42
N ASN A 258 -15.37 -5.98 -10.88
CA ASN A 258 -14.95 -6.73 -12.07
C ASN A 258 -14.99 -5.85 -13.32
N ILE A 259 -16.03 -5.04 -13.51
CA ILE A 259 -16.16 -4.13 -14.65
C ILE A 259 -15.10 -3.04 -14.59
N LYS A 260 -14.87 -2.46 -13.40
CA LYS A 260 -13.79 -1.50 -13.18
C LYS A 260 -12.43 -2.10 -13.52
N TYR A 261 -12.17 -3.34 -13.12
CA TYR A 261 -10.91 -4.02 -13.40
C TYR A 261 -10.71 -4.28 -14.89
N ALA A 262 -11.77 -4.70 -15.59
CA ALA A 262 -11.70 -5.07 -17.02
C ALA A 262 -11.73 -3.87 -17.98
N PHE A 263 -12.50 -2.83 -17.64
CA PHE A 263 -12.79 -1.69 -18.54
C PHE A 263 -12.49 -0.33 -17.93
N GLY A 264 -11.95 -0.28 -16.72
CA GLY A 264 -11.70 0.96 -16.00
C GLY A 264 -10.67 1.85 -16.69
N ALA A 265 -11.09 3.05 -17.05
CA ALA A 265 -10.26 4.04 -17.70
C ALA A 265 -10.66 5.45 -17.29
N CYS A 266 -9.69 6.37 -17.26
CA CYS A 266 -9.91 7.81 -17.19
C CYS A 266 -9.93 8.41 -18.59
N MET A 267 -10.38 9.69 -18.71
CA MET A 267 -10.41 10.48 -19.94
C MET A 267 -11.35 9.87 -21.00
N PRO A 268 -12.66 9.93 -20.77
CA PRO A 268 -13.66 9.31 -21.66
C PRO A 268 -13.58 9.79 -23.12
N GLU A 269 -13.06 11.01 -23.35
CA GLU A 269 -12.83 11.58 -24.67
C GLU A 269 -11.63 10.98 -25.40
N LYS A 270 -10.72 10.30 -24.70
CA LYS A 270 -9.50 9.68 -25.27
C LYS A 270 -9.58 8.16 -25.40
N LEU A 271 -10.76 7.55 -25.20
CA LEU A 271 -10.92 6.09 -25.21
C LEU A 271 -10.91 5.44 -26.59
N GLN A 272 -10.99 6.24 -27.66
CA GLN A 272 -11.05 5.74 -29.04
C GLN A 272 -12.08 4.60 -29.21
N THR A 273 -11.70 3.48 -29.84
CA THR A 273 -12.56 2.31 -30.07
C THR A 273 -13.08 1.66 -28.78
N LEU A 274 -12.39 1.82 -27.64
CA LEU A 274 -12.87 1.32 -26.36
C LEU A 274 -14.13 2.06 -25.88
N GLY A 275 -14.22 3.36 -26.14
CA GLY A 275 -15.36 4.19 -25.77
C GLY A 275 -16.65 3.87 -26.52
N GLU A 276 -16.55 3.21 -27.67
CA GLU A 276 -17.71 2.78 -28.48
C GLU A 276 -18.31 1.47 -27.97
N LYS A 277 -17.60 0.74 -27.11
CA LYS A 277 -18.07 -0.53 -26.56
C LYS A 277 -19.15 -0.33 -25.52
N THR A 278 -20.07 -1.30 -25.48
CA THR A 278 -21.12 -1.41 -24.46
C THR A 278 -20.97 -2.74 -23.73
N ILE A 279 -20.94 -2.68 -22.41
CA ILE A 279 -20.91 -3.85 -21.55
C ILE A 279 -22.34 -4.35 -21.40
N GLN A 280 -22.60 -5.59 -21.75
CA GLN A 280 -23.89 -6.25 -21.55
C GLN A 280 -23.82 -7.08 -20.27
N ILE A 281 -24.80 -6.91 -19.42
CA ILE A 281 -24.95 -7.63 -18.15
C ILE A 281 -26.28 -8.38 -18.25
N GLU A 282 -26.23 -9.69 -18.07
CA GLU A 282 -27.45 -10.50 -17.93
C GLU A 282 -28.12 -10.15 -16.62
N GLY A 283 -29.33 -9.65 -16.70
CA GLY A 283 -30.24 -9.52 -15.57
C GLY A 283 -30.85 -10.88 -15.21
N GLY A 284 -31.55 -10.95 -14.07
CA GLY A 284 -32.35 -12.13 -13.75
C GLY A 284 -33.44 -12.37 -14.78
N GLU A 285 -34.11 -13.54 -14.70
CA GLU A 285 -35.10 -14.02 -15.69
C GLU A 285 -36.21 -12.99 -16.05
N GLU A 286 -36.44 -11.99 -15.19
CA GLU A 286 -37.45 -10.92 -15.39
C GLU A 286 -36.88 -9.55 -15.79
N GLU A 287 -35.56 -9.30 -15.64
CA GLU A 287 -34.97 -7.94 -15.76
C GLU A 287 -34.33 -7.63 -17.13
N GLY A 288 -34.17 -8.64 -18.02
CA GLY A 288 -33.55 -8.43 -19.32
C GLY A 288 -32.05 -8.06 -19.25
N PHE A 289 -31.48 -7.60 -20.34
CA PHE A 289 -30.08 -7.20 -20.42
C PHE A 289 -29.93 -5.72 -20.02
N LYS A 290 -29.05 -5.46 -19.06
CA LYS A 290 -28.58 -4.12 -18.74
C LYS A 290 -27.37 -3.76 -19.59
N GLN A 291 -27.35 -2.57 -20.17
CA GLN A 291 -26.27 -2.09 -21.01
C GLN A 291 -25.57 -0.91 -20.37
N ILE A 292 -24.24 -0.98 -20.25
CA ILE A 292 -23.40 0.09 -19.71
C ILE A 292 -22.40 0.49 -20.78
N PRO A 293 -22.50 1.70 -21.38
CA PRO A 293 -21.48 2.21 -22.29
C PRO A 293 -20.14 2.39 -21.55
N VAL A 294 -19.04 1.93 -22.12
CA VAL A 294 -17.70 2.10 -21.52
C VAL A 294 -17.34 3.57 -21.35
N LYS A 295 -17.80 4.44 -22.25
CA LYS A 295 -17.62 5.88 -22.11
C LYS A 295 -18.28 6.43 -20.84
N TYR A 296 -19.52 6.01 -20.53
CA TYR A 296 -20.22 6.41 -19.31
C TYR A 296 -19.52 5.87 -18.05
N LEU A 297 -19.06 4.62 -18.09
CA LEU A 297 -18.22 4.06 -17.02
C LEU A 297 -16.97 4.90 -16.78
N SER A 298 -16.31 5.35 -17.84
CA SER A 298 -15.12 6.20 -17.75
C SER A 298 -15.45 7.59 -17.18
N GLU A 299 -16.61 8.16 -17.47
CA GLU A 299 -17.08 9.42 -16.87
C GLU A 299 -17.23 9.30 -15.36
N ILE A 300 -17.88 8.23 -14.87
CA ILE A 300 -18.02 7.94 -13.43
C ILE A 300 -16.64 7.82 -12.77
N ILE A 301 -15.75 7.01 -13.36
CA ILE A 301 -14.40 6.78 -12.84
C ILE A 301 -13.61 8.09 -12.78
N THR A 302 -13.64 8.86 -13.88
CA THR A 302 -12.89 10.12 -13.98
C THR A 302 -13.36 11.16 -12.97
N ALA A 303 -14.67 11.23 -12.71
CA ALA A 303 -15.24 12.12 -11.70
C ALA A 303 -14.69 11.80 -10.29
N ARG A 304 -14.70 10.53 -9.88
CA ARG A 304 -14.14 10.13 -8.58
C ARG A 304 -12.64 10.32 -8.51
N VAL A 305 -11.91 9.96 -9.57
CA VAL A 305 -10.46 10.18 -9.64
C VAL A 305 -10.12 11.67 -9.52
N ARG A 306 -10.96 12.56 -10.09
CA ARG A 306 -10.79 14.01 -9.94
C ARG A 306 -10.85 14.44 -8.49
N GLU A 307 -11.83 13.97 -7.73
CA GLU A 307 -11.96 14.31 -6.30
C GLU A 307 -10.75 13.81 -5.49
N ILE A 308 -10.29 12.58 -5.75
CA ILE A 308 -9.08 12.05 -5.09
C ILE A 308 -7.86 12.90 -5.46
N LEU A 309 -7.72 13.28 -6.74
CA LEU A 309 -6.61 14.09 -7.20
C LEU A 309 -6.62 15.51 -6.60
N ASP A 310 -7.79 16.12 -6.47
CA ASP A 310 -7.91 17.44 -5.83
C ASP A 310 -7.45 17.39 -4.37
N ALA A 311 -7.75 16.30 -3.65
CA ALA A 311 -7.26 16.07 -2.29
C ALA A 311 -5.72 15.85 -2.27
N ILE A 312 -5.17 15.08 -3.21
CA ILE A 312 -3.72 14.89 -3.36
C ILE A 312 -3.02 16.24 -3.57
N LEU A 313 -3.52 17.05 -4.50
CA LEU A 313 -2.95 18.35 -4.81
C LEU A 313 -3.05 19.33 -3.64
N TYR A 314 -4.15 19.25 -2.87
CA TYR A 314 -4.30 20.02 -1.62
C TYR A 314 -3.20 19.66 -0.61
N GLU A 315 -2.94 18.37 -0.37
CA GLU A 315 -1.89 17.90 0.53
C GLU A 315 -0.49 18.31 0.05
N ILE A 316 -0.23 18.21 -1.25
CA ILE A 316 1.05 18.66 -1.83
C ILE A 316 1.25 20.16 -1.61
N GLN A 317 0.22 20.98 -1.84
CA GLN A 317 0.29 22.42 -1.59
C GLN A 317 0.43 22.75 -0.10
N GLY A 318 -0.34 22.06 0.74
CA GLY A 318 -0.29 22.20 2.20
C GLY A 318 1.08 21.86 2.80
N SER A 319 1.84 20.98 2.16
CA SER A 319 3.20 20.63 2.56
C SER A 319 4.22 21.78 2.39
N GLY A 320 3.90 22.80 1.58
CA GLY A 320 4.84 23.86 1.20
C GLY A 320 5.94 23.44 0.22
N LEU A 321 5.87 22.20 -0.32
CA LEU A 321 6.90 21.62 -1.19
C LEU A 321 6.46 21.54 -2.66
N ALA A 322 5.30 22.09 -3.03
CA ALA A 322 4.73 21.99 -4.36
C ALA A 322 5.68 22.45 -5.47
N ASP A 323 6.40 23.56 -5.25
CA ASP A 323 7.35 24.13 -6.21
C ASP A 323 8.69 23.35 -6.27
N ASN A 324 8.92 22.45 -5.31
CA ASN A 324 10.16 21.70 -5.18
C ASN A 324 10.07 20.29 -5.82
N LEU A 325 8.93 19.88 -6.34
CA LEU A 325 8.72 18.57 -6.96
C LEU A 325 9.28 18.54 -8.40
N ARG A 326 10.59 18.65 -8.55
CA ARG A 326 11.25 18.69 -9.87
C ARG A 326 11.06 17.39 -10.66
N ASN A 327 10.94 16.26 -9.96
CA ASN A 327 10.68 14.94 -10.55
C ASN A 327 9.18 14.60 -10.62
N GLY A 328 8.30 15.56 -10.27
CA GLY A 328 6.85 15.43 -10.37
C GLY A 328 6.26 14.37 -9.46
N MET A 329 5.40 13.51 -10.02
CA MET A 329 4.69 12.49 -9.28
C MET A 329 5.03 11.08 -9.78
N VAL A 330 5.18 10.15 -8.86
CA VAL A 330 5.23 8.72 -9.14
C VAL A 330 4.00 8.07 -8.55
N ILE A 331 3.15 7.48 -9.40
CA ILE A 331 1.91 6.82 -8.96
C ILE A 331 2.10 5.32 -8.88
N THR A 332 1.60 4.70 -7.82
CA THR A 332 1.72 3.25 -7.60
C THR A 332 0.45 2.71 -6.93
N GLY A 333 0.47 1.44 -6.48
CA GLY A 333 -0.71 0.79 -5.94
C GLY A 333 -1.63 0.17 -7.00
N GLY A 334 -2.68 -0.51 -6.56
CA GLY A 334 -3.62 -1.20 -7.46
C GLY A 334 -4.37 -0.25 -8.40
N GLY A 335 -4.72 0.96 -7.91
CA GLY A 335 -5.42 1.98 -8.70
C GLY A 335 -4.56 2.58 -9.82
N ALA A 336 -3.23 2.54 -9.71
CA ALA A 336 -2.33 3.00 -10.78
C ALA A 336 -2.45 2.19 -12.08
N LYS A 337 -3.14 1.04 -12.04
CA LYS A 337 -3.46 0.22 -13.22
C LYS A 337 -4.63 0.75 -14.05
N LEU A 338 -5.40 1.73 -13.57
CA LEU A 338 -6.47 2.34 -14.34
C LEU A 338 -5.91 2.95 -15.63
N THR A 339 -6.51 2.60 -16.76
CA THR A 339 -6.10 3.10 -18.07
C THR A 339 -6.19 4.62 -18.11
N ASN A 340 -5.20 5.29 -18.67
CA ASN A 340 -5.08 6.74 -18.77
C ASN A 340 -4.97 7.51 -17.44
N LEU A 341 -4.87 6.86 -16.28
CA LEU A 341 -4.77 7.58 -14.99
C LEU A 341 -3.55 8.51 -14.95
N ALA A 342 -2.36 8.02 -15.32
CA ALA A 342 -1.15 8.83 -15.33
C ALA A 342 -1.26 10.05 -16.26
N ASN A 343 -1.85 9.85 -17.44
CA ASN A 343 -2.08 10.93 -18.40
C ASN A 343 -3.08 11.96 -17.86
N TYR A 344 -4.14 11.51 -17.21
CA TYR A 344 -5.13 12.38 -16.60
C TYR A 344 -4.52 13.23 -15.47
N ILE A 345 -3.75 12.60 -14.57
CA ILE A 345 -3.07 13.31 -13.50
C ILE A 345 -2.09 14.35 -14.06
N LYS A 346 -1.31 13.98 -15.07
CA LYS A 346 -0.38 14.91 -15.76
C LYS A 346 -1.10 16.12 -16.35
N GLU A 347 -2.23 15.89 -17.05
CA GLU A 347 -3.00 16.97 -17.70
C GLU A 347 -3.61 17.91 -16.67
N VAL A 348 -4.13 17.38 -15.58
CA VAL A 348 -4.81 18.18 -14.54
C VAL A 348 -3.83 18.91 -13.63
N SER A 349 -2.74 18.24 -13.23
CA SER A 349 -1.80 18.78 -12.24
C SER A 349 -0.66 19.61 -12.84
N GLY A 350 -0.33 19.35 -14.11
CA GLY A 350 0.84 19.95 -14.77
C GLY A 350 2.18 19.30 -14.37
N TYR A 351 2.21 18.40 -13.40
CA TYR A 351 3.43 17.67 -13.03
C TYR A 351 3.77 16.60 -14.07
N SER A 352 5.04 16.23 -14.17
CA SER A 352 5.42 14.98 -14.83
C SER A 352 4.91 13.80 -14.01
N VAL A 353 4.38 12.75 -14.67
CA VAL A 353 3.80 11.59 -13.98
C VAL A 353 4.31 10.31 -14.61
N ARG A 354 4.80 9.38 -13.78
CA ARG A 354 5.11 8.02 -14.20
C ARG A 354 4.44 6.98 -13.29
N VAL A 355 4.22 5.80 -13.82
CA VAL A 355 3.78 4.65 -13.02
C VAL A 355 4.99 4.01 -12.37
N GLY A 356 4.95 3.90 -11.03
CA GLY A 356 5.95 3.26 -10.20
C GLY A 356 5.70 1.76 -10.11
N ARG A 357 6.76 0.99 -10.33
CA ARG A 357 6.80 -0.47 -10.19
C ARG A 357 8.01 -0.87 -9.37
N PRO A 358 8.03 -2.05 -8.74
CA PRO A 358 9.24 -2.54 -8.09
C PRO A 358 10.41 -2.52 -9.07
N ARG A 359 11.52 -1.92 -8.65
CA ARG A 359 12.72 -1.86 -9.49
C ARG A 359 13.42 -3.21 -9.51
N ARG A 360 14.22 -3.45 -10.54
CA ARG A 360 14.99 -4.68 -10.73
C ARG A 360 16.17 -4.87 -9.74
N LYS A 361 16.02 -4.38 -8.50
CA LYS A 361 16.90 -4.70 -7.37
C LYS A 361 16.59 -6.08 -6.78
N VAL A 362 15.50 -6.70 -7.25
CA VAL A 362 15.08 -8.04 -6.84
C VAL A 362 14.92 -8.91 -8.09
N SER A 363 15.24 -10.19 -7.98
CA SER A 363 14.90 -11.21 -8.96
C SER A 363 13.59 -11.91 -8.53
N ALA A 364 12.85 -12.44 -9.49
CA ALA A 364 11.59 -13.15 -9.22
C ALA A 364 11.32 -14.14 -10.36
N GLU A 365 11.86 -15.34 -10.23
CA GLU A 365 11.61 -16.42 -11.20
C GLU A 365 10.30 -17.13 -10.86
N GLY A 366 9.40 -17.22 -11.83
CA GLY A 366 8.11 -17.91 -11.65
C GLY A 366 7.04 -17.14 -10.90
N CYS A 367 7.36 -16.08 -10.16
CA CYS A 367 6.43 -15.31 -9.35
C CYS A 367 5.71 -14.23 -10.16
N LYS A 368 4.48 -14.50 -10.58
CA LYS A 368 3.65 -13.51 -11.31
C LYS A 368 3.20 -12.40 -10.35
N GLY A 369 3.15 -11.16 -10.85
CA GLY A 369 2.62 -10.01 -10.11
C GLY A 369 3.65 -9.24 -9.26
N VAL A 370 4.84 -9.76 -9.02
CA VAL A 370 5.90 -9.11 -8.21
C VAL A 370 6.28 -7.72 -8.75
N PHE A 371 6.32 -7.55 -10.06
CA PHE A 371 6.69 -6.28 -10.70
C PHE A 371 5.48 -5.37 -11.03
N GLU A 372 4.31 -5.71 -10.50
CA GLU A 372 3.13 -4.85 -10.64
C GLU A 372 3.17 -3.68 -9.64
N PRO A 373 2.54 -2.53 -9.96
CA PRO A 373 2.46 -1.41 -9.04
C PRO A 373 1.87 -1.79 -7.68
N SER A 374 1.00 -2.79 -7.63
CA SER A 374 0.34 -3.27 -6.41
C SER A 374 1.23 -4.13 -5.50
N ALA A 375 2.46 -4.47 -5.91
CA ALA A 375 3.40 -5.25 -5.10
C ALA A 375 4.47 -4.37 -4.41
N THR A 376 4.50 -3.08 -4.71
CA THR A 376 5.58 -2.16 -4.28
C THR A 376 5.76 -2.09 -2.77
N THR A 377 4.69 -2.19 -1.98
CA THR A 377 4.75 -2.20 -0.52
C THR A 377 5.49 -3.43 0.01
N LEU A 378 5.13 -4.63 -0.48
CA LEU A 378 5.77 -5.88 -0.06
C LEU A 378 7.25 -5.88 -0.39
N ILE A 379 7.60 -5.54 -1.63
CA ILE A 379 9.00 -5.50 -2.06
C ILE A 379 9.78 -4.44 -1.28
N GLY A 380 9.16 -3.30 -1.00
CA GLY A 380 9.78 -2.26 -0.17
C GLY A 380 10.05 -2.72 1.26
N MET A 381 9.14 -3.46 1.89
CA MET A 381 9.35 -4.03 3.22
C MET A 381 10.48 -5.05 3.22
N ILE A 382 10.56 -5.91 2.22
CA ILE A 382 11.66 -6.89 2.07
C ILE A 382 13.02 -6.18 1.92
N LEU A 383 13.09 -5.15 1.08
CA LEU A 383 14.31 -4.35 0.92
C LEU A 383 14.71 -3.65 2.22
N SER A 384 13.73 -3.11 2.95
CA SER A 384 13.97 -2.50 4.27
C SER A 384 14.48 -3.52 5.29
N ALA A 385 13.90 -4.72 5.33
CA ALA A 385 14.33 -5.78 6.24
C ALA A 385 15.75 -6.27 5.93
N LYS A 386 16.13 -6.31 4.65
CA LYS A 386 17.51 -6.59 4.25
C LYS A 386 18.48 -5.51 4.74
N GLU A 387 18.17 -4.23 4.51
CA GLU A 387 18.99 -3.09 4.95
C GLU A 387 19.14 -3.04 6.47
N ASP A 388 18.07 -3.36 7.20
CA ASP A 388 18.06 -3.44 8.67
C ASP A 388 18.82 -4.67 9.22
N GLY A 389 19.36 -5.53 8.35
CA GLY A 389 20.07 -6.73 8.75
C GLY A 389 19.22 -7.76 9.48
N LEU A 390 17.89 -7.79 9.25
CA LEU A 390 16.96 -8.66 9.96
C LEU A 390 17.40 -10.13 9.83
N ALA A 391 17.33 -10.87 10.94
CA ALA A 391 17.47 -12.32 10.95
C ALA A 391 16.35 -12.97 10.11
N GLY A 392 16.59 -14.16 9.58
CA GLY A 392 15.63 -14.86 8.72
C GLY A 392 14.29 -15.10 9.44
N CYS A 393 13.20 -15.07 8.69
CA CYS A 393 11.85 -15.39 9.15
C CYS A 393 11.57 -16.89 9.18
N VAL A 394 12.44 -17.67 8.58
CA VAL A 394 12.32 -19.12 8.37
C VAL A 394 13.66 -19.76 8.67
N ASP A 395 13.67 -20.85 9.39
CA ASP A 395 14.85 -21.70 9.55
C ASP A 395 14.68 -22.96 8.70
N PRO A 396 15.42 -23.09 7.59
CA PRO A 396 15.36 -24.29 6.75
C PRO A 396 15.79 -25.58 7.45
N ALA A 397 16.59 -25.47 8.52
CA ALA A 397 17.09 -26.63 9.28
C ALA A 397 16.05 -27.19 10.27
N GLU A 398 15.06 -26.39 10.67
CA GLU A 398 13.95 -26.81 11.55
C GLU A 398 12.68 -27.19 10.78
N THR A 399 12.70 -27.17 9.45
CA THR A 399 11.54 -27.62 8.67
C THR A 399 11.43 -29.13 8.76
N PRO A 400 10.37 -29.70 9.40
CA PRO A 400 10.10 -31.11 9.24
C PRO A 400 9.81 -31.36 7.75
N VAL A 401 10.61 -32.21 7.14
CA VAL A 401 10.24 -32.85 5.89
C VAL A 401 8.96 -33.62 6.19
N TYR A 402 7.82 -33.12 5.75
CA TYR A 402 6.60 -33.90 5.76
C TYR A 402 6.76 -35.03 4.73
N GLU A 403 7.42 -36.10 5.12
CA GLU A 403 7.20 -37.40 4.50
C GLU A 403 5.75 -37.78 4.82
N ASP A 404 5.02 -38.18 3.79
CA ASP A 404 3.63 -38.56 3.83
C ASP A 404 3.29 -39.36 5.08
N LEU A 405 2.67 -38.70 6.07
CA LEU A 405 2.10 -39.34 7.22
C LEU A 405 0.63 -39.67 6.92
N GLU A 406 0.40 -40.63 6.02
CA GLU A 406 -0.79 -41.45 6.07
C GLU A 406 -0.68 -42.30 7.33
N GLY A 407 -1.35 -41.87 8.40
CA GLY A 407 -1.62 -42.71 9.58
C GLY A 407 -0.94 -42.33 10.89
N LEU A 408 -0.97 -41.08 11.34
CA LEU A 408 -0.70 -40.77 12.75
C LEU A 408 -1.75 -39.84 13.34
N ASP A 409 -2.35 -40.35 14.41
CA ASP A 409 -3.33 -39.65 15.24
C ASP A 409 -2.82 -38.28 15.72
N VAL A 410 -3.74 -37.31 15.67
CA VAL A 410 -3.56 -35.93 16.12
C VAL A 410 -2.90 -35.89 17.51
N VAL A 411 -1.62 -35.55 17.55
CA VAL A 411 -0.95 -35.20 18.79
C VAL A 411 -1.37 -33.77 19.15
N ARG A 412 -2.15 -33.67 20.22
CA ARG A 412 -2.60 -32.43 20.84
C ARG A 412 -1.41 -31.57 21.28
N SER A 413 -1.48 -30.28 20.96
CA SER A 413 -0.59 -29.23 21.44
C SER A 413 -0.43 -29.25 22.97
N PRO A 414 0.78 -29.03 23.52
CA PRO A 414 1.02 -29.04 24.97
C PRO A 414 0.47 -27.82 25.74
N TYR A 415 -0.30 -26.95 25.14
CA TYR A 415 -0.87 -25.74 25.76
C TYR A 415 -2.40 -25.72 25.84
N ALA A 416 -3.06 -26.88 25.97
CA ALA A 416 -4.48 -26.94 26.34
C ALA A 416 -4.59 -27.43 27.80
N GLY A 417 -4.38 -26.54 28.72
CA GLY A 417 -4.63 -26.76 30.13
C GLY A 417 -5.97 -26.19 30.57
N SER A 418 -6.73 -27.04 31.27
CA SER A 418 -7.93 -26.85 32.08
C SER A 418 -9.29 -27.07 31.39
N GLU A 419 -9.69 -28.31 31.45
CA GLU A 419 -11.08 -28.75 31.35
C GLU A 419 -11.87 -28.24 32.56
N ILE A 420 -13.00 -27.60 32.32
CA ILE A 420 -14.07 -27.45 33.29
C ILE A 420 -15.13 -28.49 32.91
N SER A 421 -15.28 -29.51 33.71
CA SER A 421 -16.34 -30.52 33.60
C SER A 421 -17.71 -29.90 33.87
N PRO A 422 -18.76 -30.22 33.08
CA PRO A 422 -20.13 -29.98 33.52
C PRO A 422 -20.62 -31.18 34.33
N ALA A 423 -21.19 -30.88 35.49
CA ALA A 423 -21.87 -31.83 36.36
C ALA A 423 -23.17 -32.32 35.70
N GLU A 424 -23.43 -33.61 35.97
CA GLU A 424 -24.64 -34.36 35.69
C GLU A 424 -25.91 -33.71 36.29
N THR A 425 -26.96 -33.61 35.49
CA THR A 425 -28.33 -33.85 35.99
C THR A 425 -29.14 -34.56 34.90
N ALA A 426 -29.60 -35.74 35.26
CA ALA A 426 -30.55 -36.57 34.56
C ALA A 426 -31.97 -35.94 34.64
N ASP A 427 -32.81 -36.03 33.66
CA ASP A 427 -33.96 -36.96 33.63
C ASP A 427 -34.92 -36.66 32.43
N SER A 428 -35.27 -37.76 31.78
CA SER A 428 -36.53 -38.19 31.18
C SER A 428 -37.32 -37.28 30.20
N ALA A 429 -37.58 -37.78 29.03
CA ALA A 429 -38.81 -38.35 28.48
C ALA A 429 -38.95 -38.17 26.96
N GLU A 430 -39.02 -39.30 26.32
CA GLU A 430 -39.71 -39.75 25.11
C GLU A 430 -40.62 -38.76 24.38
N SER A 431 -40.50 -38.65 23.03
CA SER A 431 -41.45 -39.30 22.08
C SER A 431 -41.18 -38.89 20.64
N GLU A 432 -41.07 -39.93 19.83
CA GLU A 432 -41.63 -40.12 18.48
C GLU A 432 -41.25 -39.22 17.31
N SER A 433 -40.57 -39.86 16.40
CA SER A 433 -40.57 -39.60 14.94
C SER A 433 -41.96 -39.94 14.31
N PRO A 434 -42.31 -39.45 13.11
CA PRO A 434 -41.85 -40.20 11.92
C PRO A 434 -41.55 -39.39 10.63
N ALA A 435 -40.69 -40.02 9.89
CA ALA A 435 -40.41 -40.06 8.47
C ALA A 435 -41.35 -39.37 7.45
N ALA A 436 -40.73 -38.75 6.43
CA ALA A 436 -40.90 -39.11 4.99
C ALA A 436 -40.08 -38.13 4.12
N SER A 437 -39.09 -38.66 3.48
CA SER A 437 -38.89 -38.84 2.04
C SER A 437 -39.09 -37.62 1.13
N ALA A 438 -38.02 -37.21 0.46
CA ALA A 438 -37.87 -37.17 -0.98
C ALA A 438 -36.54 -36.48 -1.38
N ARG A 439 -35.65 -37.22 -2.00
CA ARG A 439 -34.81 -36.72 -3.09
C ARG A 439 -35.67 -36.72 -4.37
N PRO A 440 -35.45 -35.89 -5.36
CA PRO A 440 -34.31 -36.04 -6.26
C PRO A 440 -33.79 -34.78 -6.96
N ALA A 441 -32.74 -34.99 -7.60
CA ALA A 441 -32.28 -34.64 -8.97
C ALA A 441 -31.13 -33.63 -9.05
N GLU A 442 -30.03 -34.23 -9.44
CA GLU A 442 -28.89 -33.61 -10.10
C GLU A 442 -29.33 -32.85 -11.37
N THR A 443 -28.81 -31.67 -11.56
CA THR A 443 -28.55 -31.15 -12.91
C THR A 443 -27.19 -30.48 -12.92
N ALA A 444 -26.25 -31.17 -13.54
CA ALA A 444 -24.97 -30.65 -13.97
C ALA A 444 -25.20 -29.59 -15.04
N VAL A 445 -24.63 -28.40 -14.86
CA VAL A 445 -24.43 -27.44 -15.93
C VAL A 445 -22.96 -27.20 -16.11
N SER A 446 -22.47 -27.65 -17.24
CA SER A 446 -21.13 -27.54 -17.76
C SER A 446 -20.65 -26.09 -17.83
N ALA A 447 -19.47 -25.85 -17.27
CA ALA A 447 -18.70 -24.63 -17.49
C ALA A 447 -18.11 -24.68 -18.93
N GLY A 448 -18.60 -23.81 -19.78
CA GLY A 448 -18.01 -23.56 -21.11
C GLY A 448 -16.75 -22.68 -20.94
N THR A 449 -15.62 -23.28 -21.25
CA THR A 449 -14.32 -22.64 -21.35
C THR A 449 -14.26 -21.82 -22.63
N ALA A 450 -14.28 -20.50 -22.56
CA ALA A 450 -13.95 -19.66 -23.71
C ALA A 450 -12.43 -19.45 -23.74
N GLN A 451 -11.75 -20.21 -24.56
CA GLN A 451 -10.37 -19.94 -24.99
C GLN A 451 -10.37 -18.78 -25.98
N GLN A 452 -9.73 -17.67 -25.61
CA GLN A 452 -9.32 -16.65 -26.56
C GLN A 452 -8.02 -17.07 -27.24
N MET A 453 -8.13 -17.31 -28.55
CA MET A 453 -7.00 -17.46 -29.47
C MET A 453 -6.39 -16.08 -29.72
N ILE A 454 -5.09 -15.97 -29.48
CA ILE A 454 -4.23 -14.88 -29.94
C ILE A 454 -3.64 -15.35 -31.27
N PRO A 455 -3.71 -14.59 -32.36
CA PRO A 455 -2.90 -14.88 -33.53
C PRO A 455 -1.48 -14.32 -33.32
N GLU A 456 -0.50 -15.20 -33.37
CA GLU A 456 0.88 -14.90 -33.74
C GLU A 456 0.96 -14.70 -35.25
N ASP A 457 1.83 -13.82 -35.61
CA ASP A 457 2.63 -13.69 -36.83
C ASP A 457 2.42 -12.43 -37.64
N ALA A 458 3.49 -11.63 -37.68
CA ALA A 458 4.14 -11.23 -38.93
C ALA A 458 5.41 -10.41 -38.65
N THR A 459 6.46 -10.99 -39.08
CA THR A 459 7.84 -10.49 -39.13
C THR A 459 8.02 -9.38 -40.18
N GLU A 460 9.01 -8.50 -39.89
CA GLU A 460 9.95 -7.81 -40.77
C GLU A 460 9.45 -6.93 -41.95
N GLY A 461 9.97 -5.71 -41.97
CA GLY A 461 9.97 -4.90 -43.19
C GLY A 461 10.41 -3.45 -43.00
N THR A 462 11.72 -3.24 -43.04
CA THR A 462 12.48 -2.14 -43.66
C THR A 462 11.92 -0.71 -43.69
N GLY A 463 12.80 0.18 -43.26
CA GLY A 463 12.71 1.64 -43.24
C GLY A 463 12.32 2.36 -44.51
N ALA A 464 11.73 3.52 -44.28
CA ALA A 464 11.85 4.68 -45.17
C ALA A 464 11.55 5.96 -44.39
N ASN A 465 12.55 6.83 -44.32
CA ASN A 465 12.38 8.22 -43.94
C ASN A 465 11.50 8.95 -44.97
N LEU A 466 10.51 9.68 -44.48
CA LEU A 466 9.85 10.71 -45.27
C LEU A 466 9.36 11.81 -44.31
N PHE A 467 10.20 12.84 -44.15
CA PHE A 467 9.77 14.17 -43.74
C PHE A 467 9.82 15.06 -44.96
N PRO A 468 8.82 15.87 -45.24
CA PRO A 468 8.98 17.09 -45.99
C PRO A 468 9.09 18.28 -45.05
N ASP A 469 10.13 19.09 -45.29
CA ASP A 469 10.37 20.39 -44.70
C ASP A 469 9.18 21.33 -44.95
N THR A 470 8.75 22.03 -43.88
CA THR A 470 7.99 23.25 -44.00
C THR A 470 8.57 24.32 -43.08
N GLU A 471 8.97 25.41 -43.74
CA GLU A 471 9.63 26.58 -43.20
C GLU A 471 8.83 27.31 -42.11
N VAL A 472 9.55 27.72 -41.06
CA VAL A 472 9.05 28.56 -39.97
C VAL A 472 9.41 30.03 -40.29
N PRO A 473 8.49 31.00 -40.30
CA PRO A 473 8.84 32.39 -40.39
C PRO A 473 9.32 32.94 -39.05
N LYS A 474 10.52 33.51 -39.05
CA LYS A 474 11.11 34.27 -37.94
C LYS A 474 10.29 35.55 -37.67
N LYS A 475 9.89 35.76 -36.42
CA LYS A 475 9.51 37.09 -35.90
C LYS A 475 10.50 37.47 -34.80
N GLU A 476 11.01 38.69 -34.92
CA GLU A 476 11.94 39.39 -34.05
C GLU A 476 11.32 39.71 -32.65
N PRO A 477 12.14 39.94 -31.62
CA PRO A 477 11.65 40.10 -30.24
C PRO A 477 11.35 41.58 -29.92
N GLU A 478 10.15 41.88 -29.52
CA GLU A 478 9.81 43.14 -28.84
C GLU A 478 10.14 43.04 -27.33
N LYS A 479 10.93 44.01 -26.88
CA LYS A 479 11.26 44.26 -25.48
C LYS A 479 10.05 44.87 -24.76
N GLY A 480 9.42 44.11 -23.88
CA GLY A 480 8.44 44.60 -22.93
C GLY A 480 8.72 44.07 -21.52
N LYS A 481 9.30 44.93 -20.66
CA LYS A 481 9.35 44.71 -19.22
C LYS A 481 7.94 44.59 -18.68
N LYS A 482 7.56 43.40 -18.16
CA LYS A 482 6.43 43.26 -17.22
C LYS A 482 6.91 42.58 -15.96
N GLU A 483 6.79 43.31 -14.86
CA GLU A 483 6.95 42.86 -13.51
C GLU A 483 6.05 41.63 -13.26
N ASN A 484 6.65 40.55 -12.86
CA ASN A 484 5.97 39.33 -12.48
C ASN A 484 5.45 39.47 -11.05
N LYS A 485 4.23 40.01 -10.90
CA LYS A 485 3.48 39.91 -9.63
C LYS A 485 2.99 38.48 -9.54
N GLY A 486 3.65 37.65 -8.72
CA GLY A 486 3.24 36.30 -8.38
C GLY A 486 1.81 36.33 -7.81
N HIS A 487 0.86 35.85 -8.58
CA HIS A 487 -0.47 35.55 -8.10
C HIS A 487 -0.38 34.29 -7.24
N LYS A 488 -0.34 34.47 -5.92
CA LYS A 488 -0.68 33.41 -4.98
C LYS A 488 -2.17 33.08 -5.19
N VAL A 489 -2.45 32.12 -6.02
CA VAL A 489 -3.77 31.50 -6.12
C VAL A 489 -3.89 30.57 -4.92
N GLY A 490 -4.39 31.08 -3.81
CA GLY A 490 -4.79 30.26 -2.69
C GLY A 490 -5.98 29.40 -3.12
N LEU A 491 -5.74 28.17 -3.50
CA LEU A 491 -6.80 27.19 -3.71
C LEU A 491 -7.48 26.95 -2.33
N LYS A 492 -8.64 27.57 -2.15
CA LYS A 492 -9.53 27.19 -1.05
C LYS A 492 -10.14 25.87 -1.41
N MET A 493 -10.01 24.87 -0.53
CA MET A 493 -10.70 23.58 -0.64
C MET A 493 -12.18 23.84 -1.00
N PRO A 494 -12.70 23.29 -2.10
CA PRO A 494 -14.09 23.46 -2.45
C PRO A 494 -14.99 23.08 -1.27
N ARG A 495 -16.03 23.84 -1.01
CA ARG A 495 -16.87 23.70 0.20
C ARG A 495 -17.47 22.29 0.33
N PHE A 496 -17.72 21.61 -0.78
CA PHE A 496 -18.23 20.24 -0.79
C PHE A 496 -17.14 19.20 -0.46
N ILE A 497 -15.89 19.41 -0.88
CA ILE A 497 -14.75 18.54 -0.50
C ILE A 497 -14.49 18.66 1.01
N ARG A 498 -14.55 19.85 1.55
CA ARG A 498 -14.44 20.08 3.00
C ARG A 498 -15.58 19.39 3.77
N VAL A 499 -16.80 19.44 3.27
CA VAL A 499 -17.97 18.76 3.89
C VAL A 499 -17.86 17.24 3.76
N THR A 500 -17.37 16.70 2.65
CA THR A 500 -17.15 15.26 2.48
C THR A 500 -15.94 14.78 3.27
N TRP A 501 -14.88 15.57 3.36
CA TRP A 501 -13.71 15.32 4.23
C TRP A 501 -14.12 15.32 5.70
N ASP A 502 -14.79 16.36 6.18
CA ASP A 502 -15.29 16.46 7.55
C ASP A 502 -16.32 15.35 7.87
N ARG A 503 -17.12 14.90 6.89
CA ARG A 503 -18.01 13.74 7.02
C ARG A 503 -17.25 12.42 7.04
N ALA A 504 -16.25 12.24 6.20
CA ALA A 504 -15.42 11.03 6.17
C ALA A 504 -14.61 10.89 7.47
N MET A 505 -14.06 12.00 7.96
CA MET A 505 -13.35 12.02 9.25
C MET A 505 -14.31 11.79 10.43
N LYS A 506 -15.51 12.40 10.44
CA LYS A 506 -16.54 12.11 11.44
C LYS A 506 -17.07 10.69 11.37
N TYR A 507 -17.17 10.09 10.19
CA TYR A 507 -17.59 8.69 10.04
C TYR A 507 -16.51 7.72 10.54
N VAL A 508 -15.25 8.06 10.36
CA VAL A 508 -14.13 7.32 10.95
C VAL A 508 -14.16 7.44 12.47
N ASP A 509 -14.39 8.65 13.01
CA ASP A 509 -14.51 8.91 14.44
C ASP A 509 -15.74 8.22 15.06
N SER A 510 -16.93 8.31 14.41
CA SER A 510 -18.15 7.68 14.93
C SER A 510 -18.13 6.16 14.84
N ALA A 511 -17.50 5.58 13.83
CA ALA A 511 -17.31 4.12 13.75
C ALA A 511 -16.33 3.58 14.81
N THR A 512 -15.57 4.46 15.47
CA THR A 512 -14.67 4.11 16.58
C THR A 512 -15.33 4.31 17.95
N ASP A 513 -16.31 5.22 18.08
CA ASP A 513 -17.05 5.46 19.31
C ASP A 513 -18.16 4.40 19.55
N GLU A 514 -18.69 3.77 18.50
CA GLU A 514 -19.62 2.63 18.63
C GLU A 514 -18.94 1.29 18.93
N MET A 515 -17.59 1.24 18.92
CA MET A 515 -16.81 0.04 19.22
C MET A 515 -16.01 0.16 20.53
N SER A 516 -16.21 1.19 21.32
CA SER A 516 -15.71 1.37 22.68
C SER A 516 -16.84 1.10 23.69
#